data_1850f70e615cfb4998f04433f198e7c8
#
_entry.id   1850f70e615cfb4998f04433f198e7c8
#
_cell.length_a   1.000
_cell.length_b   1.000
_cell.length_c   1.000
_cell.angle_alpha   90.00
_cell.angle_beta   90.00
_cell.angle_gamma   90.00
#
_symmetry.space_group_name_H-M   'P 1'
#
loop_
_entity.id
_entity.type
_entity.pdbx_description
1 polymer ?
#
loop_
_entity_poly.entity_id
_entity_poly.type
_entity_poly.pdbx_seq_one_letter_code
_entity_poly.pdbx_strand_id
1 'polypeptide(L)'
;MFADETGYPALRFKRFSTAWEQHKLSKLTTKIGTGKSKYKLQDNGRYPILGSTSVIGYDNNFDYTGDFILTARVGANAGNLYRFSGSVKITDNTVFIKSKYNKFLYYYLQKYDLKKLSFGTGQPLVKASDLKNLKILKPRLDEEIYRISKLLLSVDNLITHHQHKIDNLKLLKRALLQKMFV
;
A
#
# COMPACT_ATOMS: atom_id res chain seq x y z
N MET A 1 -8.62 9.83 12.33
CA MET A 1 -7.88 10.78 11.49
C MET A 1 -8.51 10.94 10.11
N PHE A 2 -9.15 9.93 9.52
CA PHE A 2 -9.90 10.09 8.28
C PHE A 2 -11.33 10.55 8.59
N ALA A 3 -11.89 11.42 7.74
CA ALA A 3 -13.23 11.94 7.89
C ALA A 3 -14.30 10.84 7.78
N ASP A 4 -15.39 11.01 8.49
CA ASP A 4 -16.62 10.25 8.36
C ASP A 4 -17.49 10.81 7.21
N GLU A 5 -18.77 10.42 7.15
CA GLU A 5 -19.71 10.89 6.14
C GLU A 5 -19.96 12.40 6.18
N THR A 6 -19.69 13.07 7.31
CA THR A 6 -19.81 14.52 7.45
C THR A 6 -18.68 15.29 6.77
N GLY A 7 -17.60 14.61 6.37
CA GLY A 7 -16.40 15.23 5.81
C GLY A 7 -15.44 15.83 6.84
N TYR A 8 -15.71 15.63 8.14
CA TYR A 8 -14.84 16.14 9.20
C TYR A 8 -14.16 14.99 9.93
N PRO A 9 -12.80 14.93 9.96
CA PRO A 9 -12.08 13.92 10.74
C PRO A 9 -12.14 14.27 12.23
N ALA A 10 -12.30 13.27 13.10
CA ALA A 10 -12.30 13.44 14.55
C ALA A 10 -10.97 14.01 15.09
N LEU A 11 -9.85 13.72 14.42
CA LEU A 11 -8.52 14.25 14.75
C LEU A 11 -7.98 15.03 13.56
N ARG A 12 -7.61 16.29 13.78
CA ARG A 12 -7.16 17.21 12.73
C ARG A 12 -6.10 18.19 13.22
N PHE A 13 -5.24 18.65 12.32
CA PHE A 13 -4.33 19.76 12.61
C PHE A 13 -5.13 21.07 12.80
N LYS A 14 -4.86 21.84 13.86
CA LYS A 14 -5.66 22.99 14.32
C LYS A 14 -5.99 24.05 13.26
N ARG A 15 -5.14 24.24 12.26
CA ARG A 15 -5.31 25.29 11.24
C ARG A 15 -6.18 24.90 10.04
N PHE A 16 -6.68 23.67 9.99
CA PHE A 16 -7.55 23.21 8.91
C PHE A 16 -8.97 23.05 9.42
N SER A 17 -9.92 23.74 8.80
CA SER A 17 -11.32 23.77 9.24
C SER A 17 -12.33 23.41 8.14
N THR A 18 -11.92 23.43 6.85
CA THR A 18 -12.81 23.13 5.74
C THR A 18 -13.12 21.65 5.63
N ALA A 19 -14.38 21.27 5.36
CA ALA A 19 -14.75 19.87 5.14
C ALA A 19 -13.92 19.23 4.02
N TRP A 20 -13.66 17.94 4.16
CA TRP A 20 -13.03 17.15 3.11
C TRP A 20 -14.02 16.91 1.98
N GLU A 21 -13.52 16.81 0.76
CA GLU A 21 -14.33 16.62 -0.43
C GLU A 21 -14.34 15.15 -0.86
N GLN A 22 -15.53 14.69 -1.27
CA GLN A 22 -15.68 13.32 -1.79
C GLN A 22 -15.33 13.27 -3.27
N HIS A 23 -14.42 12.37 -3.62
CA HIS A 23 -13.99 12.09 -4.99
C HIS A 23 -14.01 10.60 -5.29
N LYS A 24 -14.23 10.22 -6.54
CA LYS A 24 -13.90 8.86 -6.99
C LYS A 24 -12.38 8.68 -7.00
N LEU A 25 -11.90 7.50 -6.57
CA LEU A 25 -10.46 7.20 -6.57
C LEU A 25 -9.83 7.43 -7.96
N SER A 26 -10.56 7.12 -9.03
CA SER A 26 -10.11 7.39 -10.40
C SER A 26 -9.77 8.85 -10.69
N LYS A 27 -10.39 9.81 -9.98
CA LYS A 27 -10.11 11.26 -10.13
C LYS A 27 -8.88 11.71 -9.35
N LEU A 28 -8.43 10.92 -8.39
CA LEU A 28 -7.27 11.21 -7.54
C LEU A 28 -6.01 10.47 -8.01
N THR A 29 -6.11 9.69 -9.08
CA THR A 29 -5.05 8.82 -9.56
C THR A 29 -4.69 9.11 -11.00
N THR A 30 -3.43 8.96 -11.35
CA THR A 30 -2.97 9.03 -12.74
C THR A 30 -3.21 7.72 -13.49
N LYS A 31 -3.18 6.59 -12.78
CA LYS A 31 -3.44 5.27 -13.36
C LYS A 31 -3.92 4.28 -12.31
N ILE A 32 -4.95 3.51 -12.63
CA ILE A 32 -5.37 2.30 -11.92
C ILE A 32 -5.51 1.20 -12.96
N GLY A 33 -4.89 0.06 -12.72
CA GLY A 33 -4.96 -1.05 -13.65
C GLY A 33 -4.47 -2.37 -13.04
N THR A 34 -4.75 -3.45 -13.75
CA THR A 34 -4.14 -4.75 -13.47
C THR A 34 -2.78 -4.83 -14.14
N GLY A 35 -1.80 -5.42 -13.49
CA GLY A 35 -0.52 -5.73 -14.10
C GLY A 35 -0.69 -6.63 -15.32
N LYS A 36 0.22 -6.51 -16.28
CA LYS A 36 0.19 -7.27 -17.54
C LYS A 36 1.58 -7.74 -17.95
N SER A 37 2.55 -7.66 -17.05
CA SER A 37 3.91 -8.07 -17.37
C SER A 37 3.98 -9.54 -17.69
N LYS A 38 4.54 -9.85 -18.85
CA LYS A 38 5.15 -11.14 -19.10
C LYS A 38 6.56 -11.11 -18.53
N TYR A 39 6.97 -12.14 -17.84
CA TYR A 39 8.26 -12.18 -17.17
C TYR A 39 8.92 -13.54 -17.30
N LYS A 40 10.24 -13.53 -17.19
CA LYS A 40 11.07 -14.71 -17.05
C LYS A 40 11.90 -14.55 -15.79
N LEU A 41 11.79 -15.50 -14.88
CA LEU A 41 12.59 -15.50 -13.66
C LEU A 41 14.08 -15.62 -14.01
N GLN A 42 14.88 -14.74 -13.41
CA GLN A 42 16.33 -14.69 -13.60
C GLN A 42 16.98 -14.67 -12.21
N ASP A 43 17.95 -15.52 -11.95
CA ASP A 43 18.64 -15.58 -10.65
C ASP A 43 19.34 -14.25 -10.31
N ASN A 44 19.90 -13.57 -11.32
CA ASN A 44 20.59 -12.28 -11.19
C ASN A 44 19.86 -11.15 -11.92
N GLY A 45 18.53 -11.20 -11.99
CA GLY A 45 17.75 -10.16 -12.65
C GLY A 45 17.86 -8.82 -11.92
N ARG A 46 17.80 -7.72 -12.69
CA ARG A 46 17.96 -6.35 -12.16
C ARG A 46 16.68 -5.77 -11.60
N TYR A 47 15.53 -6.11 -12.16
CA TYR A 47 14.25 -5.48 -11.85
C TYR A 47 13.32 -6.46 -11.16
N PRO A 48 12.72 -6.08 -10.02
CA PRO A 48 11.82 -6.96 -9.31
C PRO A 48 10.53 -7.21 -10.08
N ILE A 49 10.01 -8.42 -9.92
CA ILE A 49 8.71 -8.85 -10.41
C ILE A 49 7.77 -8.82 -9.22
N LEU A 50 6.74 -7.98 -9.28
CA LEU A 50 5.76 -7.79 -8.22
C LEU A 50 4.59 -8.75 -8.41
N GLY A 51 4.43 -9.66 -7.46
CA GLY A 51 3.28 -10.55 -7.33
C GLY A 51 2.16 -9.96 -6.48
N SER A 52 1.26 -10.81 -6.00
CA SER A 52 0.08 -10.39 -5.23
C SER A 52 0.43 -9.65 -3.93
N THR A 53 1.48 -10.05 -3.21
CA THR A 53 1.79 -9.52 -1.86
C THR A 53 3.23 -9.08 -1.68
N SER A 54 4.12 -9.45 -2.61
CA SER A 54 5.56 -9.20 -2.48
C SER A 54 6.28 -9.32 -3.82
N VAL A 55 7.58 -9.09 -3.80
CA VAL A 55 8.50 -9.48 -4.88
C VAL A 55 8.53 -11.01 -4.97
N ILE A 56 8.31 -11.55 -6.17
CA ILE A 56 8.32 -12.99 -6.46
C ILE A 56 9.54 -13.46 -7.23
N GLY A 57 10.40 -12.55 -7.66
CA GLY A 57 11.62 -12.79 -8.41
C GLY A 57 12.11 -11.55 -9.11
N TYR A 58 13.03 -11.74 -10.04
CA TYR A 58 13.66 -10.64 -10.78
C TYR A 58 13.69 -10.94 -12.29
N ASP A 59 13.72 -9.88 -13.10
CA ASP A 59 13.84 -9.92 -14.56
C ASP A 59 14.89 -8.89 -15.01
N ASN A 60 15.42 -9.03 -16.22
CA ASN A 60 16.37 -8.06 -16.79
C ASN A 60 15.70 -6.83 -17.39
N ASN A 61 14.38 -6.85 -17.53
CA ASN A 61 13.59 -5.75 -18.10
C ASN A 61 12.48 -5.34 -17.15
N PHE A 62 11.94 -4.13 -17.33
CA PHE A 62 10.79 -3.61 -16.60
C PHE A 62 9.72 -3.07 -17.55
N ASP A 63 8.46 -3.04 -17.12
CA ASP A 63 7.34 -2.50 -17.89
C ASP A 63 6.70 -1.28 -17.23
N TYR A 64 6.98 -1.09 -15.93
CA TYR A 64 6.41 -0.01 -15.12
C TYR A 64 7.51 0.68 -14.33
N THR A 65 7.36 2.01 -14.13
CA THR A 65 8.26 2.78 -13.27
C THR A 65 7.48 3.83 -12.49
N GLY A 66 7.95 4.14 -11.27
CA GLY A 66 7.42 5.16 -10.37
C GLY A 66 7.01 4.60 -9.01
N ASP A 67 6.13 5.35 -8.32
CA ASP A 67 5.58 4.97 -7.04
C ASP A 67 4.22 4.29 -7.20
N PHE A 68 4.06 3.15 -6.58
CA PHE A 68 2.86 2.32 -6.68
C PHE A 68 2.27 1.99 -5.30
N ILE A 69 0.95 2.04 -5.22
CA ILE A 69 0.19 1.25 -4.26
C ILE A 69 -0.28 0.01 -5.00
N LEU A 70 -0.04 -1.14 -4.41
CA LEU A 70 -0.35 -2.44 -5.00
C LEU A 70 -1.31 -3.19 -4.09
N THR A 71 -2.21 -3.94 -4.70
CA THR A 71 -3.12 -4.82 -3.96
C THR A 71 -3.22 -6.17 -4.65
N ALA A 72 -3.27 -7.22 -3.84
CA ALA A 72 -3.58 -8.55 -4.35
C ALA A 72 -4.96 -8.55 -5.01
N ARG A 73 -5.02 -9.06 -6.24
CA ARG A 73 -6.24 -9.10 -7.03
C ARG A 73 -7.11 -10.31 -6.69
N VAL A 74 -6.51 -11.47 -6.48
CA VAL A 74 -7.22 -12.75 -6.38
C VAL A 74 -6.73 -13.57 -5.19
N GLY A 75 -7.59 -14.51 -4.74
CA GLY A 75 -7.28 -15.50 -3.72
C GLY A 75 -7.40 -14.96 -2.29
N ALA A 76 -6.93 -15.75 -1.32
CA ALA A 76 -7.05 -15.47 0.12
C ALA A 76 -6.44 -14.11 0.54
N ASN A 77 -5.48 -13.60 -0.23
CA ASN A 77 -4.83 -12.32 0.01
C ASN A 77 -5.50 -11.15 -0.74
N ALA A 78 -6.60 -11.36 -1.47
CA ALA A 78 -7.27 -10.30 -2.22
C ALA A 78 -7.58 -9.11 -1.31
N GLY A 79 -7.17 -7.90 -1.73
CA GLY A 79 -7.29 -6.68 -0.94
C GLY A 79 -6.10 -6.34 -0.03
N ASN A 80 -5.15 -7.25 0.18
CA ASN A 80 -3.92 -6.91 0.91
C ASN A 80 -3.12 -5.86 0.14
N LEU A 81 -2.69 -4.82 0.87
CA LEU A 81 -1.99 -3.66 0.31
C LEU A 81 -0.50 -3.71 0.61
N TYR A 82 0.31 -3.28 -0.37
CA TYR A 82 1.71 -2.94 -0.16
C TYR A 82 2.13 -1.78 -1.07
N ARG A 83 3.31 -1.24 -0.85
CA ARG A 83 3.89 -0.14 -1.66
C ARG A 83 5.19 -0.59 -2.28
N PHE A 84 5.45 -0.06 -3.47
CA PHE A 84 6.74 -0.22 -4.12
C PHE A 84 7.10 1.05 -4.90
N SER A 85 8.38 1.39 -4.94
CA SER A 85 8.93 2.51 -5.71
C SER A 85 10.09 2.02 -6.56
N GLY A 86 10.09 2.37 -7.84
CA GLY A 86 11.16 1.99 -8.77
C GLY A 86 10.64 1.44 -10.10
N SER A 87 11.56 0.81 -10.84
CA SER A 87 11.28 0.14 -12.11
C SER A 87 11.01 -1.33 -11.88
N VAL A 88 9.87 -1.85 -12.37
CA VAL A 88 9.35 -3.16 -11.99
C VAL A 88 8.58 -3.84 -13.12
N LYS A 89 8.38 -5.14 -13.00
CA LYS A 89 7.30 -5.89 -13.64
C LYS A 89 6.14 -6.08 -12.65
N ILE A 90 4.90 -6.05 -13.13
CA ILE A 90 3.70 -6.25 -12.29
C ILE A 90 2.86 -7.34 -12.94
N THR A 91 2.62 -8.42 -12.20
CA THR A 91 1.85 -9.57 -12.67
C THR A 91 0.35 -9.27 -12.73
N ASP A 92 -0.40 -10.08 -13.46
CA ASP A 92 -1.86 -9.99 -13.62
C ASP A 92 -2.64 -10.31 -12.34
N ASN A 93 -2.00 -10.92 -11.34
CA ASN A 93 -2.56 -11.15 -10.01
C ASN A 93 -2.51 -9.92 -9.10
N THR A 94 -2.07 -8.77 -9.62
CA THR A 94 -1.85 -7.54 -8.87
C THR A 94 -2.55 -6.37 -9.55
N VAL A 95 -3.33 -5.61 -8.78
CA VAL A 95 -3.83 -4.29 -9.20
C VAL A 95 -2.89 -3.23 -8.67
N PHE A 96 -2.54 -2.26 -9.52
CA PHE A 96 -1.69 -1.14 -9.14
C PHE A 96 -2.41 0.20 -9.28
N ILE A 97 -2.03 1.13 -8.42
CA ILE A 97 -2.52 2.51 -8.37
C ILE A 97 -1.31 3.44 -8.42
N LYS A 98 -1.36 4.46 -9.27
CA LYS A 98 -0.40 5.58 -9.31
C LYS A 98 -1.12 6.89 -9.05
N SER A 99 -0.58 7.73 -8.15
CA SER A 99 -1.14 9.04 -7.80
C SER A 99 -0.06 9.96 -7.28
N LYS A 100 -0.24 11.27 -7.42
CA LYS A 100 0.57 12.24 -6.66
C LYS A 100 0.30 12.16 -5.15
N TYR A 101 -0.82 11.57 -4.75
CA TYR A 101 -1.24 11.37 -3.35
C TYR A 101 -0.97 9.96 -2.83
N ASN A 102 -0.04 9.21 -3.40
CA ASN A 102 0.18 7.79 -3.08
C ASN A 102 0.28 7.52 -1.57
N LYS A 103 1.03 8.36 -0.82
CA LYS A 103 1.19 8.18 0.63
C LYS A 103 -0.13 8.30 1.38
N PHE A 104 -0.92 9.33 1.09
CA PHE A 104 -2.25 9.53 1.67
C PHE A 104 -3.22 8.41 1.31
N LEU A 105 -3.30 8.09 0.03
CA LEU A 105 -4.21 7.06 -0.49
C LEU A 105 -3.88 5.68 0.08
N TYR A 106 -2.62 5.35 0.28
CA TYR A 106 -2.22 4.10 0.90
C TYR A 106 -2.85 3.93 2.28
N TYR A 107 -2.71 4.91 3.16
CA TYR A 107 -3.28 4.85 4.51
C TYR A 107 -4.82 4.89 4.50
N TYR A 108 -5.39 5.65 3.58
CA TYR A 108 -6.85 5.69 3.41
C TYR A 108 -7.40 4.32 3.00
N LEU A 109 -6.79 3.68 2.00
CA LEU A 109 -7.19 2.37 1.51
C LEU A 109 -6.95 1.26 2.54
N GLN A 110 -5.89 1.40 3.36
CA GLN A 110 -5.62 0.49 4.47
C GLN A 110 -6.73 0.55 5.53
N LYS A 111 -7.18 1.76 5.89
CA LYS A 111 -8.34 1.94 6.79
C LYS A 111 -9.63 1.41 6.17
N TYR A 112 -9.84 1.63 4.87
CA TYR A 112 -11.06 1.20 4.18
C TYR A 112 -11.21 -0.33 4.20
N ASP A 113 -10.13 -1.08 4.24
CA ASP A 113 -10.07 -2.54 4.13
C ASP A 113 -10.62 -3.03 2.78
N LEU A 114 -9.76 -3.08 1.78
CA LEU A 114 -10.12 -3.48 0.41
C LEU A 114 -10.66 -4.90 0.30
N LYS A 115 -10.52 -5.73 1.33
CA LYS A 115 -11.15 -7.07 1.38
C LYS A 115 -12.66 -6.97 1.24
N LYS A 116 -13.26 -5.87 1.69
CA LYS A 116 -14.70 -5.60 1.51
C LYS A 116 -15.14 -5.54 0.05
N LEU A 117 -14.22 -5.29 -0.89
CA LEU A 117 -14.50 -5.29 -2.32
C LEU A 117 -14.40 -6.67 -2.96
N SER A 118 -13.92 -7.66 -2.21
CA SER A 118 -13.68 -9.01 -2.74
C SER A 118 -14.85 -9.97 -2.55
N PHE A 119 -16.06 -9.47 -2.24
CA PHE A 119 -17.24 -10.29 -2.01
C PHE A 119 -17.68 -11.05 -3.27
N GLY A 120 -17.90 -12.35 -3.10
CA GLY A 120 -18.43 -13.25 -4.11
C GLY A 120 -18.48 -14.68 -3.58
N THR A 121 -19.33 -15.51 -4.17
CA THR A 121 -19.57 -16.91 -3.81
C THR A 121 -18.45 -17.88 -4.23
N GLY A 122 -17.33 -17.35 -4.74
CA GLY A 122 -16.19 -18.11 -5.23
C GLY A 122 -14.87 -17.55 -4.69
N GLN A 123 -13.84 -17.57 -5.52
CA GLN A 123 -12.53 -17.03 -5.19
C GLN A 123 -12.61 -15.50 -4.98
N PRO A 124 -12.13 -14.95 -3.84
CA PRO A 124 -12.11 -13.51 -3.61
C PRO A 124 -11.38 -12.76 -4.73
N LEU A 125 -12.01 -11.69 -5.23
CA LEU A 125 -11.50 -10.91 -6.37
C LEU A 125 -11.71 -9.41 -6.18
N VAL A 126 -10.62 -8.63 -6.15
CA VAL A 126 -10.64 -7.16 -6.21
C VAL A 126 -10.46 -6.70 -7.66
N LYS A 127 -11.49 -6.07 -8.23
CA LYS A 127 -11.44 -5.56 -9.60
C LYS A 127 -10.92 -4.14 -9.65
N ALA A 128 -10.11 -3.82 -10.65
CA ALA A 128 -9.64 -2.45 -10.89
C ALA A 128 -10.81 -1.47 -11.17
N SER A 129 -11.94 -1.95 -11.74
CA SER A 129 -13.17 -1.18 -11.93
C SER A 129 -13.79 -0.72 -10.61
N ASP A 130 -13.81 -1.60 -9.61
CA ASP A 130 -14.41 -1.31 -8.31
C ASP A 130 -13.58 -0.29 -7.55
N LEU A 131 -12.24 -0.45 -7.59
CA LEU A 131 -11.32 0.56 -7.07
C LEU A 131 -11.49 1.93 -7.73
N LYS A 132 -11.66 2.00 -9.05
CA LYS A 132 -11.89 3.26 -9.77
C LYS A 132 -13.12 4.01 -9.27
N ASN A 133 -14.16 3.30 -8.88
CA ASN A 133 -15.43 3.85 -8.42
C ASN A 133 -15.48 4.10 -6.91
N LEU A 134 -14.47 3.66 -6.16
CA LEU A 134 -14.41 3.87 -4.72
C LEU A 134 -14.45 5.36 -4.37
N LYS A 135 -15.33 5.73 -3.45
CA LYS A 135 -15.46 7.09 -2.95
C LYS A 135 -14.42 7.34 -1.87
N ILE A 136 -13.63 8.38 -2.05
CA ILE A 136 -12.55 8.80 -1.16
C ILE A 136 -12.86 10.20 -0.65
N LEU A 137 -12.86 10.39 0.65
CA LEU A 137 -12.85 11.72 1.27
C LEU A 137 -11.41 12.22 1.36
N LYS A 138 -11.13 13.35 0.75
CA LYS A 138 -9.81 13.96 0.64
C LYS A 138 -9.83 15.38 1.20
N PRO A 139 -8.82 15.81 1.98
CA PRO A 139 -8.64 17.21 2.31
C PRO A 139 -8.65 18.09 1.08
N ARG A 140 -9.26 19.25 1.17
CA ARG A 140 -9.28 20.25 0.09
C ARG A 140 -7.88 20.78 -0.22
N LEU A 141 -7.08 21.01 0.82
CA LEU A 141 -5.73 21.57 0.70
C LEU A 141 -4.67 20.47 0.62
N ASP A 142 -3.81 20.53 -0.39
CA ASP A 142 -2.69 19.60 -0.57
C ASP A 142 -1.71 19.64 0.62
N GLU A 143 -1.59 20.78 1.32
CA GLU A 143 -0.77 20.89 2.53
C GLU A 143 -1.27 19.97 3.66
N GLU A 144 -2.58 19.88 3.87
CA GLU A 144 -3.15 18.97 4.87
C GLU A 144 -2.86 17.51 4.52
N ILE A 145 -3.02 17.15 3.23
CA ILE A 145 -2.68 15.81 2.72
C ILE A 145 -1.21 15.48 3.01
N TYR A 146 -0.32 16.42 2.72
CA TYR A 146 1.11 16.24 2.99
C TYR A 146 1.41 16.02 4.48
N ARG A 147 0.81 16.83 5.37
CA ARG A 147 1.02 16.71 6.82
C ARG A 147 0.50 15.38 7.37
N ILE A 148 -0.70 14.96 6.96
CA ILE A 148 -1.27 13.66 7.32
C ILE A 148 -0.33 12.53 6.86
N SER A 149 0.10 12.59 5.61
CA SER A 149 1.00 11.58 5.03
C SER A 149 2.35 11.51 5.75
N LYS A 150 2.92 12.66 6.09
CA LYS A 150 4.19 12.76 6.82
C LYS A 150 4.07 12.18 8.23
N LEU A 151 3.00 12.53 8.94
CA LEU A 151 2.77 12.02 10.29
C LEU A 151 2.63 10.49 10.30
N LEU A 152 1.77 9.93 9.44
CA LEU A 152 1.55 8.49 9.38
C LEU A 152 2.83 7.74 8.96
N LEU A 153 3.58 8.28 8.00
CA LEU A 153 4.86 7.70 7.60
C LEU A 153 5.88 7.74 8.74
N SER A 154 5.91 8.81 9.55
CA SER A 154 6.79 8.89 10.72
C SER A 154 6.44 7.81 11.76
N VAL A 155 5.15 7.56 11.99
CA VAL A 155 4.70 6.49 12.89
C VAL A 155 5.10 5.11 12.36
N ASP A 156 4.90 4.83 11.06
CA ASP A 156 5.34 3.56 10.46
C ASP A 156 6.86 3.36 10.61
N ASN A 157 7.66 4.40 10.39
CA ASN A 157 9.11 4.34 10.54
C ASN A 157 9.51 4.04 11.99
N LEU A 158 8.83 4.65 12.97
CA LEU A 158 9.06 4.35 14.39
C LEU A 158 8.70 2.90 14.73
N ILE A 159 7.57 2.41 14.26
CA ILE A 159 7.14 1.02 14.45
C ILE A 159 8.21 0.07 13.89
N THR A 160 8.64 0.30 12.65
CA THR A 160 9.67 -0.52 12.00
C THR A 160 10.99 -0.50 12.76
N HIS A 161 11.44 0.70 13.19
CA HIS A 161 12.67 0.84 13.97
C HIS A 161 12.61 0.04 15.29
N HIS A 162 11.51 0.17 16.04
CA HIS A 162 11.33 -0.58 17.28
C HIS A 162 11.20 -2.09 17.06
N GLN A 163 10.58 -2.52 15.96
CA GLN A 163 10.49 -3.93 15.61
C GLN A 163 11.89 -4.53 15.36
N HIS A 164 12.73 -3.85 14.59
CA HIS A 164 14.14 -4.29 14.40
C HIS A 164 14.91 -4.38 15.72
N LYS A 165 14.72 -3.41 16.64
CA LYS A 165 15.35 -3.46 17.96
C LYS A 165 14.89 -4.66 18.77
N ILE A 166 13.59 -4.97 18.75
CA ILE A 166 13.02 -6.16 19.43
C ILE A 166 13.61 -7.44 18.83
N ASP A 167 13.70 -7.53 17.51
CA ASP A 167 14.22 -8.73 16.85
C ASP A 167 15.71 -8.94 17.14
N ASN A 168 16.51 -7.88 17.18
CA ASN A 168 17.91 -7.95 17.60
C ASN A 168 18.05 -8.40 19.07
N LEU A 169 17.21 -7.91 19.98
CA LEU A 169 17.21 -8.35 21.39
C LEU A 169 16.80 -9.81 21.51
N LYS A 170 15.86 -10.31 20.71
CA LYS A 170 15.50 -11.73 20.67
C LYS A 170 16.67 -12.60 20.17
N LEU A 171 17.40 -12.13 19.18
CA LEU A 171 18.61 -12.83 18.68
C LEU A 171 19.69 -12.88 19.77
N LEU A 172 19.96 -11.76 20.44
CA LEU A 172 20.93 -11.70 21.55
C LEU A 172 20.53 -12.64 22.67
N LYS A 173 19.26 -12.60 23.11
CA LYS A 173 18.73 -13.52 24.15
C LYS A 173 18.98 -14.98 23.74
N ARG A 174 18.68 -15.35 22.49
CA ARG A 174 18.89 -16.71 22.00
C ARG A 174 20.36 -17.12 22.06
N ALA A 175 21.27 -16.24 21.62
CA ALA A 175 22.70 -16.49 21.67
C ALA A 175 23.24 -16.66 23.09
N LEU A 176 22.75 -15.84 24.05
CA LEU A 176 23.11 -15.96 25.46
C LEU A 176 22.62 -17.29 26.06
N LEU A 177 21.35 -17.66 25.80
CA LEU A 177 20.82 -18.94 26.27
C LEU A 177 21.65 -20.13 25.75
N GLN A 178 22.03 -20.12 24.46
CA GLN A 178 22.86 -21.17 23.89
C GLN A 178 24.26 -21.25 24.51
N LYS A 179 24.82 -20.12 24.97
CA LYS A 179 26.16 -20.09 25.59
C LYS A 179 26.15 -20.35 27.08
N MET A 180 25.04 -20.10 27.78
CA MET A 180 24.95 -20.22 29.23
C MET A 180 24.46 -21.61 29.69
N PHE A 181 23.75 -22.33 28.82
CA PHE A 181 23.13 -23.61 29.13
C PHE A 181 23.58 -24.72 28.17
N VAL A 182 24.88 -24.76 27.91
CA VAL A 182 25.53 -25.87 27.14
C VAL A 182 25.76 -27.07 28.06
#